data_06810f2069062fc5d9123f2a16eb797d
#
_entry.id   06810f2069062fc5d9123f2a16eb797d
#
_cell.length_a   1.000
_cell.length_b   1.000
_cell.length_c   1.000
_cell.angle_alpha   90.00
_cell.angle_beta   90.00
_cell.angle_gamma   90.00
#
_symmetry.space_group_name_H-M   'P 1'
#
loop_
_entity.id
_entity.type
_entity.pdbx_description
1 polymer ?
#
loop_
_entity_poly.entity_id
_entity_poly.type
_entity_poly.pdbx_seq_one_letter_code
_entity_poly.pdbx_strand_id
1 'polypeptide(L)'
;MIKLALFSAIIFTGIANIAHASNSDCATKRAVLEREIEIAQHHGNIHKVNGLKQALAEVKAHCTHDRVIASAQKDVAKLEKKRAKKQDELREVQADLHEAQASGRQDKVKKYQRKLKEKQADLREIEQELAQARAELAALRK
;
A
#
# COMPACT_ATOMS: atom_id res chain seq x y z
N MET A 1 38.96 -24.15 -26.80
CA MET A 1 37.84 -24.75 -26.03
C MET A 1 37.28 -23.70 -25.08
N ILE A 2 36.22 -23.01 -25.51
CA ILE A 2 35.62 -21.89 -24.78
C ILE A 2 34.41 -22.47 -24.07
N LYS A 3 34.44 -22.51 -22.72
CA LYS A 3 33.32 -22.92 -21.89
C LYS A 3 32.40 -21.71 -21.68
N LEU A 4 31.25 -21.72 -22.39
CA LEU A 4 30.16 -20.79 -22.10
C LEU A 4 29.51 -21.20 -20.78
N ALA A 5 29.65 -20.36 -19.75
CA ALA A 5 28.85 -20.46 -18.52
C ALA A 5 27.56 -19.67 -18.74
N LEU A 6 26.46 -20.39 -18.86
CA LEU A 6 25.10 -19.83 -18.86
C LEU A 6 24.72 -19.43 -17.43
N PHE A 7 24.78 -18.14 -17.13
CA PHE A 7 24.17 -17.58 -15.92
C PHE A 7 22.67 -17.44 -16.13
N SER A 8 21.91 -18.38 -15.58
CA SER A 8 20.46 -18.24 -15.45
C SER A 8 20.16 -17.19 -14.39
N ALA A 9 19.80 -15.98 -14.82
CA ALA A 9 19.25 -14.96 -13.94
C ALA A 9 17.81 -15.36 -13.57
N ILE A 10 17.63 -15.84 -12.34
CA ILE A 10 16.32 -16.04 -11.73
C ILE A 10 15.80 -14.65 -11.35
N ILE A 11 14.92 -14.12 -12.19
CA ILE A 11 14.17 -12.90 -11.86
C ILE A 11 13.12 -13.28 -10.80
N PHE A 12 13.43 -13.02 -9.54
CA PHE A 12 12.43 -12.97 -8.47
C PHE A 12 11.55 -11.74 -8.71
N THR A 13 10.47 -11.92 -9.47
CA THR A 13 9.36 -10.97 -9.46
C THR A 13 8.70 -11.08 -8.08
N GLY A 14 9.16 -10.25 -7.14
CA GLY A 14 8.54 -10.09 -5.84
C GLY A 14 7.11 -9.59 -6.03
N ILE A 15 6.15 -10.45 -5.71
CA ILE A 15 4.74 -10.09 -5.63
C ILE A 15 4.56 -9.23 -4.37
N ALA A 16 4.82 -7.94 -4.49
CA ALA A 16 4.52 -6.94 -3.46
C ALA A 16 3.06 -6.47 -3.60
N ASN A 17 2.10 -7.38 -3.49
CA ASN A 17 0.67 -7.05 -3.50
C ASN A 17 -0.05 -7.56 -2.25
N ILE A 18 0.52 -7.32 -1.06
CA ILE A 18 -0.14 -7.72 0.22
C ILE A 18 -0.54 -6.48 1.03
N ALA A 19 -0.77 -5.33 0.42
CA ALA A 19 -1.03 -4.12 1.20
C ALA A 19 -2.50 -3.70 1.34
N HIS A 20 -3.48 -4.39 0.76
CA HIS A 20 -4.86 -3.88 0.76
C HIS A 20 -5.95 -4.84 1.27
N ALA A 21 -5.60 -5.87 2.04
CA ALA A 21 -6.59 -6.74 2.68
C ALA A 21 -7.16 -6.17 4.01
N SER A 22 -6.87 -4.92 4.36
CA SER A 22 -7.21 -4.39 5.69
C SER A 22 -8.69 -4.04 5.86
N ASN A 23 -9.43 -3.80 4.77
CA ASN A 23 -10.83 -3.39 4.82
C ASN A 23 -11.81 -4.38 4.18
N SER A 24 -11.40 -5.63 3.95
CA SER A 24 -12.34 -6.67 3.53
C SER A 24 -13.43 -6.86 4.59
N ASP A 25 -14.66 -7.10 4.14
CA ASP A 25 -15.78 -7.36 5.04
C ASP A 25 -15.50 -8.54 5.98
N CYS A 26 -16.29 -8.65 7.05
CA CYS A 26 -16.10 -9.67 8.07
C CYS A 26 -16.29 -11.10 7.53
N ALA A 27 -17.08 -11.26 6.47
CA ALA A 27 -17.30 -12.56 5.83
C ALA A 27 -16.04 -13.00 5.07
N THR A 28 -15.46 -12.10 4.29
CA THR A 28 -14.20 -12.34 3.57
C THR A 28 -13.05 -12.64 4.52
N LYS A 29 -12.92 -11.87 5.61
CA LYS A 29 -11.88 -12.14 6.63
C LYS A 29 -12.02 -13.53 7.25
N ARG A 30 -13.24 -13.96 7.55
CA ARG A 30 -13.49 -15.30 8.08
C ARG A 30 -13.15 -16.37 7.05
N ALA A 31 -13.62 -16.24 5.82
CA ALA A 31 -13.37 -17.19 4.75
C ALA A 31 -11.86 -17.38 4.47
N VAL A 32 -11.09 -16.30 4.45
CA VAL A 32 -9.63 -16.35 4.28
C VAL A 32 -8.98 -17.12 5.43
N LEU A 33 -9.33 -16.82 6.68
CA LEU A 33 -8.77 -17.51 7.84
C LEU A 33 -9.15 -19.01 7.87
N GLU A 34 -10.38 -19.34 7.52
CA GLU A 34 -10.83 -20.73 7.44
C GLU A 34 -10.05 -21.51 6.38
N ARG A 35 -9.83 -20.93 5.20
CA ARG A 35 -8.99 -21.53 4.15
C ARG A 35 -7.54 -21.69 4.57
N GLU A 36 -6.96 -20.69 5.24
CA GLU A 36 -5.58 -20.78 5.74
C GLU A 36 -5.43 -21.86 6.82
N ILE A 37 -6.46 -22.06 7.65
CA ILE A 37 -6.49 -23.15 8.63
C ILE A 37 -6.46 -24.52 7.91
N GLU A 38 -7.28 -24.72 6.89
CA GLU A 38 -7.28 -25.94 6.09
C GLU A 38 -5.91 -26.24 5.47
N ILE A 39 -5.30 -25.23 4.85
CA ILE A 39 -3.96 -25.35 4.27
C ILE A 39 -2.92 -25.71 5.35
N ALA A 40 -2.93 -25.03 6.49
CA ALA A 40 -2.00 -25.30 7.59
C ALA A 40 -2.20 -26.69 8.20
N GLN A 41 -3.44 -27.18 8.28
CA GLN A 41 -3.76 -28.54 8.71
C GLN A 41 -3.21 -29.57 7.74
N HIS A 42 -3.41 -29.36 6.43
CA HIS A 42 -2.90 -30.24 5.40
C HIS A 42 -1.36 -30.38 5.44
N HIS A 43 -0.67 -29.32 5.84
CA HIS A 43 0.79 -29.33 6.01
C HIS A 43 1.25 -29.75 7.42
N GLY A 44 0.35 -30.16 8.31
CA GLY A 44 0.69 -30.59 9.68
C GLY A 44 1.26 -29.48 10.57
N ASN A 45 1.08 -28.20 10.21
CA ASN A 45 1.63 -27.07 10.97
C ASN A 45 0.71 -26.68 12.13
N ILE A 46 0.79 -27.43 13.23
CA ILE A 46 -0.07 -27.27 14.43
C ILE A 46 0.03 -25.88 15.03
N HIS A 47 1.22 -25.27 15.08
CA HIS A 47 1.40 -23.92 15.64
C HIS A 47 0.68 -22.87 14.80
N LYS A 48 0.79 -22.95 13.45
CA LYS A 48 0.07 -22.05 12.54
C LYS A 48 -1.45 -22.25 12.66
N VAL A 49 -1.93 -23.48 12.75
CA VAL A 49 -3.35 -23.80 12.94
C VAL A 49 -3.90 -23.16 14.22
N ASN A 50 -3.19 -23.26 15.34
CA ASN A 50 -3.64 -22.68 16.61
C ASN A 50 -3.69 -21.16 16.55
N GLY A 51 -2.68 -20.50 15.99
CA GLY A 51 -2.68 -19.04 15.79
C GLY A 51 -3.81 -18.55 14.88
N LEU A 52 -4.06 -19.26 13.77
CA LEU A 52 -5.15 -18.93 12.85
C LEU A 52 -6.55 -19.16 13.47
N LYS A 53 -6.73 -20.21 14.28
CA LYS A 53 -7.98 -20.44 15.01
C LYS A 53 -8.26 -19.33 16.03
N GLN A 54 -7.22 -18.86 16.72
CA GLN A 54 -7.35 -17.73 17.63
C GLN A 54 -7.73 -16.44 16.87
N ALA A 55 -7.06 -16.15 15.75
CA ALA A 55 -7.40 -15.03 14.90
C ALA A 55 -8.83 -15.12 14.37
N LEU A 56 -9.30 -16.30 13.98
CA LEU A 56 -10.69 -16.52 13.55
C LEU A 56 -11.69 -16.26 14.68
N ALA A 57 -11.37 -16.68 15.90
CA ALA A 57 -12.21 -16.39 17.07
C ALA A 57 -12.31 -14.90 17.33
N GLU A 58 -11.21 -14.16 17.27
CA GLU A 58 -11.18 -12.70 17.37
C GLU A 58 -12.01 -12.01 16.28
N VAL A 59 -11.90 -12.46 15.03
CA VAL A 59 -12.72 -11.92 13.93
C VAL A 59 -14.20 -12.22 14.18
N LYS A 60 -14.57 -13.42 14.62
CA LYS A 60 -15.96 -13.77 14.94
C LYS A 60 -16.53 -12.92 16.10
N ALA A 61 -15.72 -12.62 17.10
CA ALA A 61 -16.13 -11.85 18.28
C ALA A 61 -16.21 -10.33 18.04
N HIS A 62 -15.28 -9.78 17.25
CA HIS A 62 -15.05 -8.34 17.22
C HIS A 62 -15.22 -7.70 15.85
N CYS A 63 -15.29 -8.47 14.76
CA CYS A 63 -15.52 -7.90 13.44
C CYS A 63 -17.01 -7.59 13.25
N THR A 64 -17.34 -6.31 13.26
CA THR A 64 -18.66 -5.81 12.90
C THR A 64 -18.58 -4.94 11.65
N HIS A 65 -19.65 -4.86 10.89
CA HIS A 65 -19.73 -4.02 9.69
C HIS A 65 -19.37 -2.56 10.00
N ASP A 66 -19.90 -2.01 11.08
CA ASP A 66 -19.61 -0.64 11.52
C ASP A 66 -18.12 -0.41 11.82
N ARG A 67 -17.45 -1.38 12.43
CA ARG A 67 -16.01 -1.30 12.67
C ARG A 67 -15.18 -1.34 11.39
N VAL A 68 -15.62 -2.13 10.41
CA VAL A 68 -14.97 -2.17 9.09
C VAL A 68 -15.13 -0.83 8.39
N ILE A 69 -16.33 -0.26 8.39
CA ILE A 69 -16.57 1.09 7.82
C ILE A 69 -15.74 2.15 8.56
N ALA A 70 -15.72 2.14 9.89
CA ALA A 70 -14.94 3.10 10.66
C ALA A 70 -13.43 2.99 10.40
N SER A 71 -12.91 1.77 10.18
CA SER A 71 -11.52 1.57 9.78
C SER A 71 -11.25 2.14 8.39
N ALA A 72 -12.10 1.84 7.40
CA ALA A 72 -11.98 2.35 6.04
C ALA A 72 -12.02 3.89 6.00
N GLN A 73 -12.88 4.51 6.82
CA GLN A 73 -12.93 5.97 6.97
C GLN A 73 -11.62 6.55 7.50
N LYS A 74 -10.99 5.90 8.50
CA LYS A 74 -9.70 6.32 9.04
C LYS A 74 -8.58 6.22 7.99
N ASP A 75 -8.60 5.17 7.16
CA ASP A 75 -7.60 4.99 6.11
C ASP A 75 -7.75 6.06 5.02
N VAL A 76 -8.97 6.39 4.60
CA VAL A 76 -9.23 7.52 3.70
C VAL A 76 -8.71 8.82 4.30
N ALA A 77 -9.03 9.13 5.56
CA ALA A 77 -8.57 10.36 6.22
C ALA A 77 -7.03 10.42 6.34
N LYS A 78 -6.37 9.28 6.58
CA LYS A 78 -4.91 9.19 6.61
C LYS A 78 -4.29 9.48 5.24
N LEU A 79 -4.87 8.93 4.18
CA LEU A 79 -4.39 9.16 2.81
C LEU A 79 -4.63 10.63 2.37
N GLU A 80 -5.74 11.23 2.76
CA GLU A 80 -6.00 12.66 2.52
C GLU A 80 -4.94 13.55 3.17
N LYS A 81 -4.56 13.25 4.43
CA LYS A 81 -3.46 13.96 5.10
C LYS A 81 -2.12 13.75 4.39
N LYS A 82 -1.81 12.53 3.94
CA LYS A 82 -0.61 12.25 3.17
C LYS A 82 -0.59 13.06 1.87
N ARG A 83 -1.71 13.09 1.14
CA ARG A 83 -1.86 13.86 -0.10
C ARG A 83 -1.60 15.34 0.14
N ALA A 84 -2.23 15.93 1.16
CA ALA A 84 -2.04 17.34 1.50
C ALA A 84 -0.57 17.65 1.78
N LYS A 85 0.11 16.83 2.60
CA LYS A 85 1.54 16.98 2.88
C LYS A 85 2.39 16.91 1.60
N LYS A 86 2.11 15.96 0.70
CA LYS A 86 2.85 15.84 -0.56
C LYS A 86 2.61 17.00 -1.50
N GLN A 87 1.41 17.59 -1.51
CA GLN A 87 1.11 18.80 -2.24
C GLN A 87 1.90 20.01 -1.71
N ASP A 88 2.07 20.13 -0.39
CA ASP A 88 2.91 21.15 0.23
C ASP A 88 4.39 20.99 -0.15
N GLU A 89 4.94 19.75 -0.02
CA GLU A 89 6.31 19.44 -0.44
C GLU A 89 6.54 19.75 -1.93
N LEU A 90 5.54 19.51 -2.78
CA LEU A 90 5.60 19.83 -4.21
C LEU A 90 5.68 21.36 -4.44
N ARG A 91 4.88 22.14 -3.71
CA ARG A 91 4.91 23.61 -3.78
C ARG A 91 6.26 24.17 -3.35
N GLU A 92 6.86 23.63 -2.29
CA GLU A 92 8.20 24.02 -1.83
C GLU A 92 9.27 23.77 -2.92
N VAL A 93 9.27 22.58 -3.52
CA VAL A 93 10.21 22.25 -4.61
C VAL A 93 10.00 23.14 -5.84
N GLN A 94 8.75 23.51 -6.14
CA GLN A 94 8.43 24.45 -7.23
C GLN A 94 8.98 25.85 -6.93
N ALA A 95 8.85 26.34 -5.70
CA ALA A 95 9.41 27.62 -5.27
C ALA A 95 10.95 27.61 -5.36
N ASP A 96 11.60 26.56 -4.85
CA ASP A 96 13.05 26.37 -4.96
C ASP A 96 13.54 26.35 -6.42
N LEU A 97 12.78 25.69 -7.30
CA LEU A 97 13.09 25.64 -8.73
C LEU A 97 13.02 27.04 -9.35
N HIS A 98 11.98 27.80 -9.03
CA HIS A 98 11.80 29.17 -9.53
C HIS A 98 12.94 30.09 -9.06
N GLU A 99 13.34 29.99 -7.78
CA GLU A 99 14.47 30.75 -7.24
C GLU A 99 15.79 30.37 -7.94
N ALA A 100 16.03 29.08 -8.16
CA ALA A 100 17.23 28.61 -8.86
C ALA A 100 17.29 29.11 -10.31
N GLN A 101 16.14 29.18 -10.99
CA GLN A 101 16.02 29.73 -12.34
C GLN A 101 16.31 31.23 -12.36
N ALA A 102 15.70 32.00 -11.44
CA ALA A 102 15.91 33.46 -11.33
C ALA A 102 17.36 33.81 -11.00
N SER A 103 18.07 32.97 -10.24
CA SER A 103 19.49 33.16 -9.89
C SER A 103 20.47 32.59 -10.93
N GLY A 104 20.00 32.00 -12.04
CA GLY A 104 20.85 31.43 -13.09
C GLY A 104 21.64 30.18 -12.67
N ARG A 105 21.33 29.55 -11.53
CA ARG A 105 22.07 28.39 -10.98
C ARG A 105 21.63 27.08 -11.65
N GLN A 106 22.22 26.79 -12.80
CA GLN A 106 21.85 25.66 -13.67
C GLN A 106 21.96 24.28 -12.97
N ASP A 107 22.95 24.09 -12.10
CA ASP A 107 23.12 22.87 -11.29
C ASP A 107 21.92 22.66 -10.35
N LYS A 108 21.44 23.71 -9.72
CA LYS A 108 20.26 23.70 -8.84
C LYS A 108 18.98 23.48 -9.64
N VAL A 109 18.84 24.12 -10.80
CA VAL A 109 17.70 23.91 -11.69
C VAL A 109 17.53 22.43 -12.04
N LYS A 110 18.60 21.76 -12.51
CA LYS A 110 18.57 20.32 -12.82
C LYS A 110 18.20 19.48 -11.58
N LYS A 111 18.74 19.82 -10.41
CA LYS A 111 18.44 19.14 -9.16
C LYS A 111 16.96 19.24 -8.80
N TYR A 112 16.40 20.44 -8.83
CA TYR A 112 15.01 20.67 -8.44
C TYR A 112 14.02 20.13 -9.48
N GLN A 113 14.35 20.15 -10.77
CA GLN A 113 13.55 19.47 -11.81
C GLN A 113 13.42 17.97 -11.56
N ARG A 114 14.52 17.30 -11.14
CA ARG A 114 14.46 15.87 -10.78
C ARG A 114 13.59 15.63 -9.55
N LYS A 115 13.80 16.43 -8.48
CA LYS A 115 12.96 16.36 -7.28
C LYS A 115 11.49 16.59 -7.58
N LEU A 116 11.17 17.54 -8.47
CA LEU A 116 9.80 17.81 -8.89
C LEU A 116 9.15 16.60 -9.50
N LYS A 117 9.84 15.89 -10.42
CA LYS A 117 9.34 14.65 -11.02
C LYS A 117 9.11 13.56 -9.99
N GLU A 118 10.02 13.38 -9.04
CA GLU A 118 9.88 12.41 -7.94
C GLU A 118 8.65 12.73 -7.09
N LYS A 119 8.49 13.98 -6.64
CA LYS A 119 7.33 14.39 -5.83
C LYS A 119 6.00 14.29 -6.58
N GLN A 120 5.99 14.56 -7.89
CA GLN A 120 4.81 14.36 -8.74
C GLN A 120 4.44 12.88 -8.89
N ALA A 121 5.43 11.97 -8.96
CA ALA A 121 5.19 10.54 -8.99
C ALA A 121 4.61 10.05 -7.65
N ASP A 122 5.20 10.44 -6.52
CA ASP A 122 4.70 10.14 -5.18
C ASP A 122 3.25 10.63 -4.98
N LEU A 123 2.94 11.83 -5.45
CA LEU A 123 1.59 12.39 -5.33
C LEU A 123 0.58 11.58 -6.13
N ARG A 124 0.92 11.18 -7.36
CA ARG A 124 0.05 10.33 -8.19
C ARG A 124 -0.22 8.97 -7.54
N GLU A 125 0.78 8.36 -6.93
CA GLU A 125 0.62 7.09 -6.21
C GLU A 125 -0.37 7.24 -5.06
N ILE A 126 -0.21 8.27 -4.22
CA ILE A 126 -1.13 8.55 -3.11
C ILE A 126 -2.56 8.84 -3.61
N GLU A 127 -2.71 9.54 -4.73
CA GLU A 127 -4.03 9.81 -5.33
C GLU A 127 -4.71 8.53 -5.83
N GLN A 128 -3.95 7.58 -6.38
CA GLN A 128 -4.46 6.27 -6.77
C GLN A 128 -4.88 5.46 -5.53
N GLU A 129 -4.04 5.40 -4.49
CA GLU A 129 -4.38 4.75 -3.22
C GLU A 129 -5.66 5.36 -2.60
N LEU A 130 -5.77 6.68 -2.62
CA LEU A 130 -6.93 7.39 -2.09
C LEU A 130 -8.20 7.09 -2.89
N ALA A 131 -8.11 7.05 -4.21
CA ALA A 131 -9.24 6.70 -5.07
C ALA A 131 -9.73 5.27 -4.79
N GLN A 132 -8.81 4.33 -4.64
CA GLN A 132 -9.13 2.94 -4.27
C GLN A 132 -9.77 2.85 -2.89
N ALA A 133 -9.19 3.48 -1.87
CA ALA A 133 -9.72 3.46 -0.51
C ALA A 133 -11.13 4.07 -0.42
N ARG A 134 -11.40 5.11 -1.20
CA ARG A 134 -12.75 5.71 -1.29
C ARG A 134 -13.73 4.78 -1.99
N ALA A 135 -13.32 4.07 -3.04
CA ALA A 135 -14.17 3.10 -3.71
C ALA A 135 -14.52 1.91 -2.80
N GLU A 136 -13.56 1.40 -2.04
CA GLU A 136 -13.77 0.36 -1.03
C GLU A 136 -14.73 0.83 0.06
N LEU A 137 -14.56 2.02 0.61
CA LEU A 137 -15.47 2.60 1.59
C LEU A 137 -16.89 2.76 1.03
N ALA A 138 -17.02 3.17 -0.23
CA ALA A 138 -18.32 3.28 -0.87
C ALA A 138 -18.99 1.92 -1.08
N ALA A 139 -18.23 0.87 -1.38
CA ALA A 139 -18.73 -0.50 -1.49
C ALA A 139 -19.23 -1.06 -0.16
N LEU A 140 -18.53 -0.74 0.95
CA LEU A 140 -18.93 -1.17 2.29
C LEU A 140 -20.21 -0.50 2.81
N ARG A 141 -20.63 0.61 2.23
CA ARG A 141 -21.84 1.37 2.64
C ARG A 141 -23.09 0.98 1.89
N LYS A 142 -22.99 0.06 0.92
CA LYS A 142 -24.14 -0.48 0.18
C LYS A 142 -24.78 -1.65 0.90
#